data_14c64a3837d39f65825decd8da23a406
#
_entry.id   14c64a3837d39f65825decd8da23a406
#
_cell.length_a   1.000
_cell.length_b   1.000
_cell.length_c   1.000
_cell.angle_alpha   90.00
_cell.angle_beta   90.00
_cell.angle_gamma   90.00
#
_symmetry.space_group_name_H-M   'P 1'
#
loop_
_entity.id
_entity.type
_entity.pdbx_description
1 polymer ?
#
loop_
_entity_poly.entity_id
_entity_poly.type
_entity_poly.pdbx_seq_one_letter_code
_entity_poly.pdbx_strand_id
1 'polypeptide(L)'
;MNRIAVLGVGRVGSAIARAALAVGYEVNVAASGPAEEIALLAEIVIPGARARDAADAVADADVVILAIPLHKYRTLDPELFASRIVVDAMNYWEPVDGELAEFRDAALGSSEVVARHLGTARVVKTLNHIGYHDLEEHARPTGSQAGSPAGAPARRALAVAGDDRAAVEAAMTLIDRLGFDPVDAGPLRNGAALEPGTAIFTGVLTRDAVAEALGSALTV
;
A
#
# COMPACT_ATOMS: atom_id res chain seq x y z
N MET A 1 12.18 -10.61 -4.57
CA MET A 1 11.32 -10.00 -3.55
C MET A 1 10.50 -11.10 -2.89
N ASN A 2 10.79 -11.39 -1.62
CA ASN A 2 10.14 -12.46 -0.86
C ASN A 2 9.69 -12.03 0.53
N ARG A 3 10.26 -10.95 1.08
CA ARG A 3 9.98 -10.48 2.43
C ARG A 3 9.38 -9.08 2.45
N ILE A 4 8.29 -8.92 3.16
CA ILE A 4 7.55 -7.67 3.30
C ILE A 4 7.52 -7.28 4.77
N ALA A 5 7.74 -5.99 5.06
CA ALA A 5 7.41 -5.40 6.34
C ALA A 5 6.11 -4.60 6.22
N VAL A 6 5.17 -4.80 7.15
CA VAL A 6 3.97 -3.98 7.26
C VAL A 6 4.03 -3.21 8.58
N LEU A 7 4.13 -1.89 8.49
CA LEU A 7 4.09 -1.00 9.64
C LEU A 7 2.65 -0.52 9.86
N GLY A 8 2.07 -0.99 10.95
CA GLY A 8 0.67 -0.81 11.33
C GLY A 8 -0.11 -2.11 11.28
N VAL A 9 -0.60 -2.57 12.43
CA VAL A 9 -1.38 -3.81 12.62
C VAL A 9 -2.87 -3.52 12.80
N GLY A 10 -3.34 -2.40 12.23
CA GLY A 10 -4.76 -2.06 12.12
C GLY A 10 -5.47 -2.88 11.04
N ARG A 11 -6.73 -2.54 10.74
CA ARG A 11 -7.56 -3.28 9.77
C ARG A 11 -6.88 -3.40 8.39
N VAL A 12 -6.38 -2.29 7.85
CA VAL A 12 -5.72 -2.26 6.53
C VAL A 12 -4.42 -3.05 6.54
N GLY A 13 -3.51 -2.76 7.49
CA GLY A 13 -2.22 -3.45 7.56
C GLY A 13 -2.37 -4.95 7.80
N SER A 14 -3.31 -5.37 8.66
CA SER A 14 -3.59 -6.80 8.88
C SER A 14 -4.12 -7.48 7.62
N ALA A 15 -5.01 -6.84 6.86
CA ALA A 15 -5.52 -7.40 5.60
C ALA A 15 -4.42 -7.53 4.54
N ILE A 16 -3.57 -6.50 4.39
CA ILE A 16 -2.42 -6.53 3.47
C ILE A 16 -1.46 -7.67 3.89
N ALA A 17 -1.17 -7.80 5.17
CA ALA A 17 -0.27 -8.84 5.68
C ALA A 17 -0.81 -10.24 5.41
N ARG A 18 -2.11 -10.50 5.66
CA ARG A 18 -2.76 -11.78 5.36
C ARG A 18 -2.75 -12.08 3.86
N ALA A 19 -3.10 -11.10 3.03
CA ALA A 19 -3.07 -11.26 1.58
C ALA A 19 -1.66 -11.60 1.06
N ALA A 20 -0.63 -10.95 1.61
CA ALA A 20 0.77 -11.22 1.26
C ALA A 20 1.21 -12.64 1.69
N LEU A 21 0.84 -13.08 2.91
CA LEU A 21 1.10 -14.43 3.39
C LEU A 21 0.42 -15.48 2.51
N ALA A 22 -0.83 -15.24 2.11
CA ALA A 22 -1.59 -16.17 1.27
C ALA A 22 -0.93 -16.44 -0.09
N VAL A 23 -0.13 -15.50 -0.60
CA VAL A 23 0.62 -15.65 -1.87
C VAL A 23 2.11 -15.94 -1.66
N GLY A 24 2.49 -16.36 -0.44
CA GLY A 24 3.79 -16.92 -0.13
C GLY A 24 4.90 -15.90 0.18
N TYR A 25 4.56 -14.66 0.57
CA TYR A 25 5.55 -13.77 1.15
C TYR A 25 5.85 -14.14 2.61
N GLU A 26 7.08 -13.93 3.05
CA GLU A 26 7.40 -13.80 4.46
C GLU A 26 6.99 -12.39 4.92
N VAL A 27 6.22 -12.30 6.00
CA VAL A 27 5.71 -11.02 6.48
C VAL A 27 6.17 -10.73 7.90
N ASN A 28 6.88 -9.62 8.06
CA ASN A 28 7.14 -9.00 9.34
C ASN A 28 6.10 -7.90 9.59
N VAL A 29 5.57 -7.82 10.80
CA VAL A 29 4.63 -6.76 11.19
C VAL A 29 5.19 -5.99 12.38
N ALA A 30 4.99 -4.67 12.37
CA ALA A 30 5.43 -3.80 13.47
C ALA A 30 4.36 -2.75 13.78
N ALA A 31 4.37 -2.27 15.02
CA ALA A 31 3.59 -1.13 15.49
C ALA A 31 4.52 -0.05 16.08
N SER A 32 3.96 0.92 16.79
CA SER A 32 4.74 2.00 17.43
C SER A 32 5.49 1.59 18.69
N GLY A 33 5.14 0.45 19.31
CA GLY A 33 5.78 -0.13 20.47
C GLY A 33 6.63 -1.35 20.13
N PRO A 34 7.25 -1.98 21.15
CA PRO A 34 8.06 -3.17 20.97
C PRO A 34 7.24 -4.36 20.46
N ALA A 35 7.93 -5.33 19.84
CA ALA A 35 7.32 -6.48 19.18
C ALA A 35 6.41 -7.30 20.11
N GLU A 36 6.77 -7.40 21.39
CA GLU A 36 6.05 -8.17 22.39
C GLU A 36 4.63 -7.67 22.61
N GLU A 37 4.38 -6.36 22.47
CA GLU A 37 3.05 -5.76 22.66
C GLU A 37 2.05 -6.20 21.59
N ILE A 38 2.54 -6.55 20.40
CA ILE A 38 1.69 -6.97 19.28
C ILE A 38 1.82 -8.46 18.94
N ALA A 39 2.67 -9.21 19.63
CA ALA A 39 2.95 -10.60 19.30
C ALA A 39 1.68 -11.48 19.31
N LEU A 40 0.87 -11.39 20.38
CA LEU A 40 -0.38 -12.12 20.49
C LEU A 40 -1.42 -11.67 19.44
N LEU A 41 -1.51 -10.35 19.20
CA LEU A 41 -2.38 -9.81 18.15
C LEU A 41 -1.98 -10.36 16.78
N ALA A 42 -0.68 -10.35 16.46
CA ALA A 42 -0.17 -10.86 15.20
C ALA A 42 -0.47 -12.36 15.03
N GLU A 43 -0.27 -13.16 16.08
CA GLU A 43 -0.57 -14.61 16.06
C GLU A 43 -2.05 -14.88 15.77
N ILE A 44 -2.98 -14.12 16.39
CA ILE A 44 -4.41 -14.34 16.26
C ILE A 44 -4.97 -13.75 14.96
N VAL A 45 -4.57 -12.52 14.62
CA VAL A 45 -5.19 -11.75 13.53
C VAL A 45 -4.47 -11.93 12.19
N ILE A 46 -3.16 -12.24 12.24
CA ILE A 46 -2.31 -12.39 11.06
C ILE A 46 -1.48 -13.68 11.19
N PRO A 47 -2.11 -14.85 11.28
CA PRO A 47 -1.38 -16.10 11.52
C PRO A 47 -0.34 -16.34 10.42
N GLY A 48 0.92 -16.55 10.85
CA GLY A 48 2.07 -16.70 9.99
C GLY A 48 2.95 -15.45 9.85
N ALA A 49 2.48 -14.27 10.24
CA ALA A 49 3.32 -13.09 10.34
C ALA A 49 4.22 -13.13 11.59
N ARG A 50 5.37 -12.47 11.50
CA ARG A 50 6.30 -12.31 12.63
C ARG A 50 6.20 -10.90 13.18
N ALA A 51 5.84 -10.75 14.44
CA ALA A 51 5.97 -9.48 15.15
C ALA A 51 7.45 -9.13 15.32
N ARG A 52 7.82 -7.90 14.97
CA ARG A 52 9.17 -7.37 15.05
C ARG A 52 9.14 -5.92 15.54
N ASP A 53 10.25 -5.45 16.06
CA ASP A 53 10.47 -4.02 16.22
C ASP A 53 10.56 -3.35 14.84
N ALA A 54 10.13 -2.11 14.73
CA ALA A 54 10.03 -1.44 13.42
C ALA A 54 11.37 -1.40 12.67
N ALA A 55 12.48 -1.14 13.37
CA ALA A 55 13.81 -1.13 12.78
C ALA A 55 14.20 -2.49 12.19
N ASP A 56 13.97 -3.58 12.93
CA ASP A 56 14.29 -4.93 12.48
C ASP A 56 13.38 -5.37 11.32
N ALA A 57 12.09 -5.01 11.38
CA ALA A 57 11.14 -5.31 10.32
C ALA A 57 11.56 -4.65 9.00
N VAL A 58 11.94 -3.36 9.05
CA VAL A 58 12.36 -2.58 7.88
C VAL A 58 13.71 -3.05 7.34
N ALA A 59 14.69 -3.33 8.23
CA ALA A 59 16.02 -3.77 7.82
C ALA A 59 15.97 -5.07 7.00
N ASP A 60 15.11 -5.97 7.37
CA ASP A 60 14.96 -7.31 6.78
C ASP A 60 14.08 -7.34 5.50
N ALA A 61 13.37 -6.25 5.17
CA ALA A 61 12.36 -6.24 4.13
C ALA A 61 12.91 -5.86 2.74
N ASP A 62 12.38 -6.51 1.71
CA ASP A 62 12.53 -6.09 0.31
C ASP A 62 11.62 -4.88 0.00
N VAL A 63 10.42 -4.87 0.60
CA VAL A 63 9.42 -3.79 0.50
C VAL A 63 8.82 -3.53 1.87
N VAL A 64 8.70 -2.26 2.22
CA VAL A 64 8.03 -1.79 3.43
C VAL A 64 6.68 -1.19 3.06
N ILE A 65 5.62 -1.58 3.77
CA ILE A 65 4.27 -1.05 3.56
C ILE A 65 3.87 -0.22 4.78
N LEU A 66 3.53 1.05 4.55
CA LEU A 66 3.02 1.95 5.58
C LEU A 66 1.49 1.87 5.61
N ALA A 67 0.94 1.38 6.71
CA ALA A 67 -0.50 1.25 6.97
C ALA A 67 -0.86 1.78 8.38
N ILE A 68 -0.20 2.87 8.78
CA ILE A 68 -0.46 3.59 10.03
C ILE A 68 -1.43 4.75 9.79
N PRO A 69 -2.08 5.32 10.82
CA PRO A 69 -2.80 6.60 10.69
C PRO A 69 -1.88 7.69 10.15
N LEU A 70 -2.34 8.46 9.15
CA LEU A 70 -1.46 9.37 8.41
C LEU A 70 -0.86 10.45 9.29
N HIS A 71 -1.59 10.98 10.29
CA HIS A 71 -1.04 11.96 11.24
C HIS A 71 0.20 11.51 12.00
N LYS A 72 0.47 10.19 12.01
CA LYS A 72 1.67 9.62 12.66
C LYS A 72 2.89 9.55 11.74
N TYR A 73 2.80 9.94 10.47
CA TYR A 73 3.91 9.81 9.52
C TYR A 73 5.19 10.48 10.03
N ARG A 74 5.07 11.59 10.77
CA ARG A 74 6.22 12.31 11.36
C ARG A 74 6.93 11.57 12.49
N THR A 75 6.33 10.52 13.03
CA THR A 75 6.97 9.66 14.04
C THR A 75 7.87 8.59 13.42
N LEU A 76 7.81 8.42 12.10
CA LEU A 76 8.70 7.53 11.38
C LEU A 76 10.10 8.16 11.31
N ASP A 77 11.11 7.42 11.74
CA ASP A 77 12.50 7.85 11.61
C ASP A 77 12.97 7.68 10.16
N PRO A 78 13.27 8.75 9.41
CA PRO A 78 13.68 8.67 8.01
C PRO A 78 14.90 7.79 7.74
N GLU A 79 15.81 7.69 8.72
CA GLU A 79 17.05 6.90 8.59
C GLU A 79 16.73 5.42 8.38
N LEU A 80 15.65 4.89 8.97
CA LEU A 80 15.24 3.50 8.79
C LEU A 80 14.83 3.20 7.34
N PHE A 81 14.34 4.20 6.62
CA PHE A 81 13.80 4.03 5.28
C PHE A 81 14.78 4.43 4.17
N ALA A 82 15.99 4.83 4.53
CA ALA A 82 16.99 5.30 3.56
C ALA A 82 17.19 4.26 2.44
N SER A 83 16.94 4.68 1.20
CA SER A 83 17.02 3.85 -0.01
C SER A 83 16.09 2.61 -0.04
N ARG A 84 15.15 2.48 0.89
CA ARG A 84 14.15 1.39 0.91
C ARG A 84 13.02 1.67 -0.06
N ILE A 85 12.42 0.61 -0.59
CA ILE A 85 11.16 0.69 -1.31
C ILE A 85 10.04 0.77 -0.27
N VAL A 86 9.27 1.84 -0.32
CA VAL A 86 8.20 2.14 0.64
C VAL A 86 6.89 2.28 -0.12
N VAL A 87 5.96 1.37 0.13
CA VAL A 87 4.58 1.46 -0.34
C VAL A 87 3.78 2.26 0.69
N ASP A 88 3.28 3.41 0.30
CA ASP A 88 2.37 4.22 1.09
C ASP A 88 0.91 3.82 0.79
N ALA A 89 0.32 3.05 1.72
CA ALA A 89 -1.08 2.64 1.69
C ALA A 89 -1.97 3.51 2.61
N MET A 90 -1.44 4.62 3.11
CA MET A 90 -2.18 5.54 4.00
C MET A 90 -3.10 6.47 3.20
N ASN A 91 -4.09 7.02 3.87
CA ASN A 91 -4.94 8.10 3.37
C ASN A 91 -5.08 9.19 4.43
N TYR A 92 -5.16 10.44 3.99
CA TYR A 92 -5.59 11.51 4.87
C TYR A 92 -7.10 11.41 5.08
N TRP A 93 -7.49 11.30 6.35
CA TRP A 93 -8.89 11.23 6.75
C TRP A 93 -9.11 12.16 7.95
N GLU A 94 -9.53 13.39 7.70
CA GLU A 94 -9.66 14.46 8.69
C GLU A 94 -10.38 14.04 9.98
N PRO A 95 -11.48 13.25 9.96
CA PRO A 95 -12.13 12.78 11.19
C PRO A 95 -11.25 11.93 12.12
N VAL A 96 -10.17 11.33 11.58
CA VAL A 96 -9.22 10.48 12.33
C VAL A 96 -7.90 11.20 12.54
N ASP A 97 -7.41 11.89 11.51
CA ASP A 97 -6.09 12.52 11.51
C ASP A 97 -6.11 13.95 12.09
N GLY A 98 -7.31 14.55 12.24
CA GLY A 98 -7.48 15.95 12.60
C GLY A 98 -7.14 16.88 11.42
N GLU A 99 -7.24 18.18 11.66
CA GLU A 99 -6.87 19.20 10.67
C GLU A 99 -5.35 19.33 10.59
N LEU A 100 -4.78 18.87 9.48
CA LEU A 100 -3.35 18.97 9.18
C LEU A 100 -3.18 19.90 7.96
N ALA A 101 -2.56 21.07 8.20
CA ALA A 101 -2.43 22.12 7.18
C ALA A 101 -1.73 21.63 5.90
N GLU A 102 -0.73 20.76 6.05
CA GLU A 102 0.06 20.20 4.95
C GLU A 102 -0.73 19.28 4.01
N PHE A 103 -1.89 18.77 4.44
CA PHE A 103 -2.76 17.92 3.63
C PHE A 103 -4.02 18.64 3.14
N ARG A 104 -4.26 19.85 3.61
CA ARG A 104 -5.36 20.71 3.12
C ARG A 104 -5.00 21.45 1.85
N ASP A 105 -3.72 21.77 1.70
CA ASP A 105 -3.24 22.53 0.55
C ASP A 105 -3.05 21.57 -0.62
N ALA A 106 -3.98 21.61 -1.57
CA ALA A 106 -4.05 20.69 -2.71
C ALA A 106 -2.84 20.77 -3.68
N ALA A 107 -1.80 21.50 -3.32
CA ALA A 107 -0.57 21.61 -4.13
C ALA A 107 0.22 20.29 -4.19
N LEU A 108 0.05 19.42 -3.18
CA LEU A 108 0.76 18.13 -3.07
C LEU A 108 -0.19 17.01 -2.67
N GLY A 109 -0.03 15.85 -3.28
CA GLY A 109 -0.64 14.62 -2.79
C GLY A 109 -0.06 14.19 -1.44
N SER A 110 -0.83 13.44 -0.65
CA SER A 110 -0.39 13.01 0.69
C SER A 110 0.92 12.23 0.66
N SER A 111 1.14 11.39 -0.35
CA SER A 111 2.39 10.63 -0.49
C SER A 111 3.60 11.48 -0.84
N GLU A 112 3.42 12.64 -1.49
CA GLU A 112 4.53 13.58 -1.72
C GLU A 112 4.99 14.21 -0.41
N VAL A 113 4.06 14.52 0.50
CA VAL A 113 4.38 15.01 1.85
C VAL A 113 5.12 13.94 2.65
N VAL A 114 4.65 12.70 2.61
CA VAL A 114 5.31 11.55 3.26
C VAL A 114 6.70 11.31 2.67
N ALA A 115 6.86 11.34 1.35
CA ALA A 115 8.14 11.15 0.67
C ALA A 115 9.16 12.23 1.06
N ARG A 116 8.74 13.49 1.17
CA ARG A 116 9.61 14.59 1.66
C ARG A 116 10.11 14.35 3.07
N HIS A 117 9.25 13.81 3.95
CA HIS A 117 9.65 13.45 5.32
C HIS A 117 10.64 12.28 5.33
N LEU A 118 10.40 11.25 4.52
CA LEU A 118 11.24 10.04 4.47
C LEU A 118 12.56 10.21 3.67
N GLY A 119 12.77 11.37 3.08
CA GLY A 119 14.04 11.76 2.46
C GLY A 119 14.43 10.90 1.26
N THR A 120 15.38 9.99 1.42
CA THR A 120 15.91 9.14 0.33
C THR A 120 15.14 7.84 0.12
N ALA A 121 14.03 7.62 0.82
CA ALA A 121 13.15 6.49 0.58
C ALA A 121 12.55 6.54 -0.83
N ARG A 122 12.39 5.38 -1.46
CA ARG A 122 11.75 5.26 -2.78
C ARG A 122 10.26 4.99 -2.57
N VAL A 123 9.48 6.08 -2.43
CA VAL A 123 8.06 6.00 -2.07
C VAL A 123 7.21 5.74 -3.31
N VAL A 124 6.24 4.85 -3.15
CA VAL A 124 5.23 4.49 -4.15
C VAL A 124 3.84 4.53 -3.50
N LYS A 125 2.89 5.21 -4.12
CA LYS A 125 1.49 5.24 -3.69
C LYS A 125 0.73 4.10 -4.32
N THR A 126 0.18 3.19 -3.51
CA THR A 126 -0.76 2.14 -3.94
C THR A 126 -1.42 1.48 -2.71
N LEU A 127 -2.37 0.58 -2.92
CA LEU A 127 -3.15 -0.13 -1.89
C LEU A 127 -4.03 0.77 -1.01
N ASN A 128 -3.92 2.07 -1.10
CA ASN A 128 -4.70 3.05 -0.36
C ASN A 128 -6.15 3.18 -0.85
N HIS A 129 -6.41 2.78 -2.10
CA HIS A 129 -7.69 2.94 -2.81
C HIS A 129 -8.49 1.63 -2.93
N ILE A 130 -8.20 0.67 -2.06
CA ILE A 130 -8.98 -0.57 -1.92
C ILE A 130 -9.40 -0.76 -0.46
N GLY A 131 -10.65 -1.16 -0.25
CA GLY A 131 -11.14 -1.52 1.07
C GLY A 131 -10.44 -2.77 1.61
N TYR A 132 -10.21 -2.84 2.92
CA TYR A 132 -9.53 -3.99 3.54
C TYR A 132 -10.33 -5.29 3.41
N HIS A 133 -11.64 -5.25 3.31
CA HIS A 133 -12.47 -6.40 2.99
C HIS A 133 -12.29 -6.82 1.52
N ASP A 134 -12.35 -5.83 0.61
CA ASP A 134 -12.22 -6.08 -0.83
C ASP A 134 -10.84 -6.65 -1.20
N LEU A 135 -9.80 -6.29 -0.43
CA LEU A 135 -8.45 -6.81 -0.64
C LEU A 135 -8.39 -8.34 -0.51
N GLU A 136 -9.14 -8.90 0.42
CA GLU A 136 -9.22 -10.35 0.63
C GLU A 136 -10.25 -11.00 -0.30
N GLU A 137 -11.39 -10.34 -0.54
CA GLU A 137 -12.52 -10.87 -1.30
C GLU A 137 -12.27 -10.88 -2.81
N HIS A 138 -11.60 -9.84 -3.33
CA HIS A 138 -11.36 -9.63 -4.76
C HIS A 138 -10.01 -10.15 -5.26
N ALA A 139 -9.14 -10.64 -4.36
CA ALA A 139 -7.86 -11.23 -4.76
C ALA A 139 -8.05 -12.43 -5.70
N ARG A 140 -7.37 -12.42 -6.85
CA ARG A 140 -7.35 -13.52 -7.84
C ARG A 140 -5.92 -13.79 -8.26
N PRO A 141 -5.12 -14.48 -7.43
CA PRO A 141 -3.71 -14.75 -7.70
C PRO A 141 -3.51 -15.42 -9.07
N THR A 142 -2.42 -15.06 -9.74
CA THR A 142 -2.03 -15.64 -11.02
C THR A 142 -1.82 -17.14 -10.87
N GLY A 143 -2.45 -17.95 -11.72
CA GLY A 143 -2.45 -19.42 -11.60
C GLY A 143 -3.75 -20.00 -11.04
N SER A 144 -4.57 -19.23 -10.33
CA SER A 144 -5.93 -19.66 -9.98
C SER A 144 -6.87 -19.71 -11.21
N GLN A 145 -6.42 -19.13 -12.34
CA GLN A 145 -7.13 -19.11 -13.61
C GLN A 145 -6.88 -20.34 -14.52
N ALA A 146 -6.01 -21.27 -14.11
CA ALA A 146 -5.87 -22.54 -14.84
C ALA A 146 -7.19 -23.34 -14.71
N GLY A 147 -8.10 -23.11 -15.64
CA GLY A 147 -9.45 -23.70 -15.63
C GLY A 147 -10.58 -22.71 -15.33
N SER A 148 -10.32 -21.41 -15.24
CA SER A 148 -11.41 -20.42 -15.15
C SER A 148 -12.33 -20.54 -16.37
N PRO A 149 -13.66 -20.66 -16.17
CA PRO A 149 -14.60 -20.71 -17.27
C PRO A 149 -14.45 -19.48 -18.15
N ALA A 150 -14.67 -19.64 -19.44
CA ALA A 150 -14.83 -18.51 -20.36
C ALA A 150 -15.92 -17.57 -19.78
N GLY A 151 -15.54 -16.33 -19.41
CA GLY A 151 -16.43 -15.37 -18.73
C GLY A 151 -16.14 -15.14 -17.24
N ALA A 152 -15.02 -15.64 -16.70
CA ALA A 152 -14.59 -15.23 -15.35
C ALA A 152 -14.47 -13.69 -15.28
N PRO A 153 -14.92 -13.04 -14.18
CA PRO A 153 -14.83 -11.60 -14.05
C PRO A 153 -13.35 -11.15 -14.14
N ALA A 154 -13.12 -10.03 -14.82
CA ALA A 154 -11.80 -9.43 -14.90
C ALA A 154 -11.25 -9.16 -13.50
N ARG A 155 -9.93 -9.29 -13.33
CA ARG A 155 -9.27 -8.91 -12.07
C ARG A 155 -9.49 -7.41 -11.83
N ARG A 156 -9.72 -7.03 -10.59
CA ARG A 156 -9.77 -5.63 -10.19
C ARG A 156 -8.40 -4.99 -10.41
N ALA A 157 -8.37 -3.81 -10.98
CA ALA A 157 -7.14 -3.06 -11.18
C ALA A 157 -6.79 -2.19 -9.98
N LEU A 158 -5.49 -2.08 -9.68
CA LEU A 158 -4.95 -1.16 -8.69
C LEU A 158 -3.84 -0.32 -9.33
N ALA A 159 -3.94 0.99 -9.15
CA ALA A 159 -2.98 1.95 -9.66
C ALA A 159 -1.75 2.05 -8.76
N VAL A 160 -0.61 2.34 -9.35
CA VAL A 160 0.71 2.46 -8.71
C VAL A 160 1.37 3.76 -9.20
N ALA A 161 1.63 4.71 -8.32
CA ALA A 161 2.31 5.96 -8.65
C ALA A 161 3.63 6.08 -7.89
N GLY A 162 4.72 6.47 -8.58
CA GLY A 162 6.05 6.62 -7.95
C GLY A 162 7.07 7.20 -8.92
N ASP A 163 8.12 7.80 -8.37
CA ASP A 163 9.16 8.46 -9.16
C ASP A 163 10.36 7.53 -9.44
N ASP A 164 10.58 6.51 -8.62
CA ASP A 164 11.63 5.51 -8.83
C ASP A 164 11.09 4.31 -9.61
N ARG A 165 11.63 4.08 -10.80
CA ARG A 165 11.18 3.02 -11.71
C ARG A 165 11.25 1.63 -11.08
N ALA A 166 12.32 1.32 -10.36
CA ALA A 166 12.50 0.01 -9.76
C ALA A 166 11.53 -0.22 -8.60
N ALA A 167 11.21 0.83 -7.83
CA ALA A 167 10.20 0.77 -6.77
C ALA A 167 8.80 0.57 -7.35
N VAL A 168 8.46 1.26 -8.44
CA VAL A 168 7.18 1.07 -9.15
C VAL A 168 7.05 -0.36 -9.67
N GLU A 169 8.08 -0.91 -10.31
CA GLU A 169 8.09 -2.29 -10.81
C GLU A 169 7.95 -3.33 -9.69
N ALA A 170 8.61 -3.10 -8.55
CA ALA A 170 8.45 -3.94 -7.36
C ALA A 170 7.03 -3.89 -6.80
N ALA A 171 6.43 -2.70 -6.70
CA ALA A 171 5.06 -2.54 -6.25
C ALA A 171 4.06 -3.16 -7.24
N MET A 172 4.25 -3.00 -8.54
CA MET A 172 3.42 -3.66 -9.56
C MET A 172 3.50 -5.18 -9.47
N THR A 173 4.71 -5.73 -9.23
CA THR A 173 4.89 -7.17 -9.01
C THR A 173 4.15 -7.63 -7.74
N LEU A 174 4.17 -6.83 -6.67
CA LEU A 174 3.40 -7.11 -5.46
C LEU A 174 1.90 -7.15 -5.77
N ILE A 175 1.36 -6.13 -6.43
CA ILE A 175 -0.06 -6.03 -6.80
C ILE A 175 -0.49 -7.23 -7.65
N ASP A 176 0.31 -7.61 -8.66
CA ASP A 176 0.00 -8.78 -9.50
C ASP A 176 -0.02 -10.08 -8.70
N ARG A 177 0.96 -10.31 -7.82
CA ARG A 177 1.00 -11.49 -6.95
C ARG A 177 -0.17 -11.53 -5.96
N LEU A 178 -0.59 -10.38 -5.43
CA LEU A 178 -1.77 -10.27 -4.57
C LEU A 178 -3.08 -10.62 -5.31
N GLY A 179 -3.05 -10.66 -6.64
CA GLY A 179 -4.21 -11.07 -7.44
C GLY A 179 -4.97 -9.92 -8.09
N PHE A 180 -4.34 -8.78 -8.23
CA PHE A 180 -4.91 -7.57 -8.84
C PHE A 180 -4.14 -7.20 -10.13
N ASP A 181 -4.78 -6.46 -11.03
CA ASP A 181 -4.12 -5.96 -12.23
C ASP A 181 -3.39 -4.64 -11.92
N PRO A 182 -2.05 -4.59 -11.97
CA PRO A 182 -1.34 -3.34 -11.73
C PRO A 182 -1.47 -2.39 -12.91
N VAL A 183 -1.69 -1.10 -12.62
CA VAL A 183 -1.71 0.01 -13.59
C VAL A 183 -0.69 1.05 -13.19
N ASP A 184 0.28 1.34 -14.04
CA ASP A 184 1.25 2.41 -13.82
C ASP A 184 0.54 3.77 -13.96
N ALA A 185 0.46 4.51 -12.85
CA ALA A 185 -0.13 5.85 -12.80
C ALA A 185 0.91 6.96 -13.06
N GLY A 186 2.17 6.61 -13.32
CA GLY A 186 3.25 7.55 -13.54
C GLY A 186 3.84 8.09 -12.24
N PRO A 187 4.30 9.36 -12.23
CA PRO A 187 5.04 9.93 -11.11
C PRO A 187 4.20 10.01 -9.82
N LEU A 188 4.89 10.10 -8.67
CA LEU A 188 4.30 10.06 -7.33
C LEU A 188 3.19 11.12 -7.14
N ARG A 189 3.32 12.31 -7.74
CA ARG A 189 2.29 13.37 -7.71
C ARG A 189 0.92 12.88 -8.22
N ASN A 190 0.90 11.92 -9.15
CA ASN A 190 -0.34 11.33 -9.67
C ASN A 190 -1.05 10.46 -8.62
N GLY A 191 -0.39 10.14 -7.52
CA GLY A 191 -0.96 9.47 -6.35
C GLY A 191 -2.16 10.21 -5.75
N ALA A 192 -2.26 11.53 -5.94
CA ALA A 192 -3.42 12.32 -5.55
C ALA A 192 -4.73 11.82 -6.21
N ALA A 193 -4.66 11.26 -7.43
CA ALA A 193 -5.81 10.67 -8.12
C ALA A 193 -6.30 9.35 -7.46
N LEU A 194 -5.55 8.80 -6.52
CA LEU A 194 -5.88 7.58 -5.78
C LEU A 194 -6.45 7.86 -4.38
N GLU A 195 -6.56 9.13 -3.99
CA GLU A 195 -6.97 9.55 -2.65
C GLU A 195 -8.50 9.64 -2.49
N PRO A 196 -9.01 9.72 -1.25
CA PRO A 196 -10.43 9.84 -0.99
C PRO A 196 -11.10 10.99 -1.75
N GLY A 197 -12.28 10.74 -2.30
CA GLY A 197 -13.03 11.71 -3.09
C GLY A 197 -12.77 11.66 -4.60
N THR A 198 -11.83 10.83 -5.06
CA THR A 198 -11.56 10.65 -6.49
C THR A 198 -12.36 9.48 -7.10
N ALA A 199 -12.44 9.43 -8.43
CA ALA A 199 -13.17 8.37 -9.15
C ALA A 199 -12.54 6.98 -8.97
N ILE A 200 -11.22 6.91 -8.69
CA ILE A 200 -10.49 5.65 -8.51
C ILE A 200 -10.67 5.11 -7.09
N PHE A 201 -10.83 5.99 -6.12
CA PHE A 201 -10.91 5.60 -4.72
C PHE A 201 -12.09 4.64 -4.45
N THR A 202 -11.82 3.46 -3.90
CA THR A 202 -12.78 2.37 -3.65
C THR A 202 -13.53 1.81 -4.86
N GLY A 203 -13.25 2.29 -6.08
CA GLY A 203 -13.85 1.77 -7.31
C GLY A 203 -13.45 0.31 -7.59
N VAL A 204 -14.41 -0.52 -8.03
CA VAL A 204 -14.11 -1.84 -8.58
C VAL A 204 -13.92 -1.68 -10.09
N LEU A 205 -12.71 -1.28 -10.47
CA LEU A 205 -12.40 -0.86 -11.83
C LEU A 205 -11.54 -1.91 -12.56
N THR A 206 -11.70 -1.99 -13.86
CA THR A 206 -10.80 -2.70 -14.77
C THR A 206 -9.56 -1.85 -15.06
N ARG A 207 -8.52 -2.44 -15.66
CA ARG A 207 -7.32 -1.74 -16.11
C ARG A 207 -7.64 -0.54 -16.99
N ASP A 208 -8.52 -0.72 -17.98
CA ASP A 208 -8.89 0.34 -18.93
C ASP A 208 -9.64 1.47 -18.23
N ALA A 209 -10.56 1.14 -17.32
CA ALA A 209 -11.30 2.14 -16.54
C ALA A 209 -10.40 2.94 -15.60
N VAL A 210 -9.38 2.31 -14.98
CA VAL A 210 -8.38 3.03 -14.18
C VAL A 210 -7.55 3.95 -15.07
N ALA A 211 -7.11 3.48 -16.23
CA ALA A 211 -6.32 4.29 -17.17
C ALA A 211 -7.12 5.51 -17.69
N GLU A 212 -8.40 5.35 -18.00
CA GLU A 212 -9.30 6.43 -18.40
C GLU A 212 -9.50 7.45 -17.26
N ALA A 213 -9.74 6.97 -16.03
CA ALA A 213 -9.92 7.84 -14.88
C ALA A 213 -8.64 8.64 -14.54
N LEU A 214 -7.45 8.02 -14.67
CA LEU A 214 -6.17 8.70 -14.54
C LEU A 214 -6.00 9.77 -15.62
N GLY A 215 -6.27 9.46 -16.90
CA GLY A 215 -6.19 10.42 -17.99
C GLY A 215 -7.10 11.64 -17.76
N SER A 216 -8.29 11.43 -17.23
CA SER A 216 -9.23 12.51 -16.93
C SER A 216 -8.77 13.37 -15.74
N ALA A 217 -8.23 12.73 -14.68
CA ALA A 217 -7.78 13.44 -13.48
C ALA A 217 -6.51 14.29 -13.70
N LEU A 218 -5.65 13.88 -14.65
CA LEU A 218 -4.38 14.56 -14.94
C LEU A 218 -4.50 15.67 -16.00
N THR A 219 -5.69 15.88 -16.58
CA THR A 219 -5.94 16.87 -17.63
C THR A 219 -6.60 18.15 -17.07
N VAL A 220 -6.95 18.19 -15.81
CA VAL A 220 -7.55 19.32 -15.09
C VAL A 220 -6.49 20.06 -14.29
#